data_5abd48a007769950364a7a8354cc189a
#
_entry.id   5abd48a007769950364a7a8354cc189a
#
_cell.length_a   1.000
_cell.length_b   1.000
_cell.length_c   1.000
_cell.angle_alpha   90.00
_cell.angle_beta   90.00
_cell.angle_gamma   90.00
#
_symmetry.space_group_name_H-M   'P 1'
#
loop_
_entity.id
_entity.type
_entity.pdbx_description
1 polymer ?
#
loop_
_entity_poly.entity_id
_entity_poly.type
_entity_poly.pdbx_seq_one_letter_code
_entity_poly.pdbx_strand_id
1 'polypeptide(L)'
;MVEIIPVSTTLELRAADESHVPALHELVLKNKAWLQQSLDWPQYVTSQEETRKHVQGNILLHQRGYAKMYLIFCQNEMAGVLSFNAIEPVNKAAYIGYWLDESLQGQGIMSQSLQALMTHYARRGDIRRFVIKCRVDNQAS
;
A
#
# COMPACT_ATOMS: atom_id res chain seq x y z
N MET A 1 7.51 10.23 13.73
CA MET A 1 6.15 9.79 14.04
C MET A 1 5.49 9.27 12.77
N VAL A 2 4.89 8.09 12.83
CA VAL A 2 4.24 7.48 11.67
C VAL A 2 2.81 7.99 11.57
N GLU A 3 2.44 8.43 10.37
CA GLU A 3 1.07 8.87 10.09
C GLU A 3 0.15 7.64 10.08
N ILE A 4 -0.99 7.74 10.76
CA ILE A 4 -1.96 6.65 10.84
C ILE A 4 -3.32 7.13 10.36
N ILE A 5 -3.93 6.36 9.47
CA ILE A 5 -5.30 6.59 9.01
C ILE A 5 -6.15 5.45 9.56
N PRO A 6 -7.07 5.74 10.49
CA PRO A 6 -7.94 4.67 11.02
C PRO A 6 -8.95 4.23 9.97
N VAL A 7 -9.20 2.94 9.91
CA VAL A 7 -10.17 2.34 8.99
C VAL A 7 -11.36 1.78 9.77
N SER A 8 -11.08 0.96 10.78
CA SER A 8 -12.10 0.36 11.64
C SER A 8 -11.48 0.04 12.99
N THR A 9 -12.22 -0.64 13.85
CA THR A 9 -11.68 -1.04 15.16
C THR A 9 -10.51 -2.01 15.05
N THR A 10 -10.42 -2.75 13.93
CA THR A 10 -9.36 -3.74 13.73
C THR A 10 -8.39 -3.39 12.62
N LEU A 11 -8.72 -2.39 11.78
CA LEU A 11 -7.93 -2.03 10.61
C LEU A 11 -7.42 -0.61 10.72
N GLU A 12 -6.16 -0.41 10.34
CA GLU A 12 -5.59 0.93 10.18
C GLU A 12 -4.53 0.93 9.08
N LEU A 13 -4.30 2.10 8.50
CA LEU A 13 -3.24 2.32 7.54
C LEU A 13 -2.12 3.08 8.24
N ARG A 14 -0.89 2.60 8.12
CA ARG A 14 0.28 3.28 8.67
C ARG A 14 1.20 3.69 7.55
N ALA A 15 1.62 4.94 7.52
CA ALA A 15 2.59 5.39 6.53
C ALA A 15 3.86 4.57 6.66
N ALA A 16 4.44 4.16 5.54
CA ALA A 16 5.62 3.32 5.55
C ALA A 16 6.78 4.02 6.26
N ASP A 17 7.47 3.28 7.11
CA ASP A 17 8.58 3.75 7.91
C ASP A 17 9.68 2.70 7.85
N GLU A 18 10.90 3.12 8.14
CA GLU A 18 12.03 2.20 8.07
C GLU A 18 11.90 1.04 9.06
N SER A 19 11.26 1.27 10.18
CA SER A 19 11.01 0.21 11.16
C SER A 19 10.11 -0.91 10.63
N HIS A 20 9.39 -0.66 9.55
CA HIS A 20 8.51 -1.66 8.93
C HIS A 20 9.25 -2.61 7.98
N VAL A 21 10.51 -2.32 7.65
CA VAL A 21 11.24 -3.09 6.63
C VAL A 21 11.30 -4.60 6.92
N PRO A 22 11.68 -5.04 8.13
CA PRO A 22 11.74 -6.49 8.38
C PRO A 22 10.40 -7.19 8.19
N ALA A 23 9.34 -6.63 8.75
CA ALA A 23 8.00 -7.23 8.64
C ALA A 23 7.49 -7.22 7.21
N LEU A 24 7.72 -6.12 6.49
CA LEU A 24 7.32 -6.02 5.09
C LEU A 24 8.07 -7.03 4.22
N HIS A 25 9.36 -7.17 4.46
CA HIS A 25 10.17 -8.14 3.70
C HIS A 25 9.65 -9.57 3.91
N GLU A 26 9.35 -9.94 5.16
CA GLU A 26 8.79 -11.26 5.45
C GLU A 26 7.43 -11.46 4.78
N LEU A 27 6.60 -10.42 4.77
CA LEU A 27 5.29 -10.49 4.14
C LEU A 27 5.42 -10.69 2.63
N VAL A 28 6.36 -9.99 1.99
CA VAL A 28 6.63 -10.16 0.57
C VAL A 28 7.11 -11.59 0.28
N LEU A 29 8.05 -12.11 1.07
CA LEU A 29 8.56 -13.47 0.86
C LEU A 29 7.47 -14.52 1.04
N LYS A 30 6.62 -14.35 2.03
CA LYS A 30 5.50 -15.26 2.27
C LYS A 30 4.57 -15.34 1.08
N ASN A 31 4.36 -14.22 0.40
CA ASN A 31 3.42 -14.11 -0.70
C ASN A 31 4.08 -14.08 -2.07
N LYS A 32 5.39 -14.29 -2.15
CA LYS A 32 6.16 -14.06 -3.38
C LYS A 32 5.61 -14.82 -4.57
N ALA A 33 5.37 -16.11 -4.42
CA ALA A 33 4.88 -16.95 -5.52
C ALA A 33 3.52 -16.46 -6.02
N TRP A 34 2.64 -16.10 -5.09
CA TRP A 34 1.31 -15.60 -5.42
C TRP A 34 1.39 -14.23 -6.08
N LEU A 35 2.22 -13.33 -5.53
CA LEU A 35 2.37 -11.99 -6.09
C LEU A 35 2.98 -11.99 -7.48
N GLN A 36 3.90 -12.90 -7.76
CA GLN A 36 4.54 -13.00 -9.07
C GLN A 36 3.57 -13.37 -10.18
N GLN A 37 2.42 -13.91 -9.86
CA GLN A 37 1.43 -14.27 -10.87
C GLN A 37 0.84 -13.04 -11.55
N SER A 38 0.82 -11.90 -10.87
CA SER A 38 0.21 -10.69 -11.42
C SER A 38 1.10 -9.45 -11.36
N LEU A 39 2.25 -9.52 -10.67
CA LEU A 39 3.16 -8.40 -10.51
C LEU A 39 4.56 -8.79 -10.96
N ASP A 40 5.31 -7.82 -11.48
CA ASP A 40 6.65 -8.08 -12.02
C ASP A 40 7.75 -7.93 -10.96
N TRP A 41 7.55 -7.05 -9.98
CA TRP A 41 8.64 -6.67 -9.06
C TRP A 41 9.02 -7.73 -8.02
N PRO A 42 8.11 -8.65 -7.56
CA PRO A 42 8.51 -9.58 -6.51
C PRO A 42 9.70 -10.46 -6.85
N GLN A 43 9.88 -10.78 -8.13
CA GLN A 43 11.01 -11.62 -8.56
C GLN A 43 12.37 -10.97 -8.28
N TYR A 44 12.41 -9.65 -8.16
CA TYR A 44 13.65 -8.91 -7.92
C TYR A 44 13.93 -8.69 -6.44
N VAL A 45 13.02 -9.09 -5.56
CA VAL A 45 13.22 -8.97 -4.11
C VAL A 45 13.98 -10.19 -3.64
N THR A 46 15.32 -10.11 -3.64
CA THR A 46 16.20 -11.21 -3.31
C THR A 46 16.82 -11.08 -1.93
N SER A 47 16.71 -9.89 -1.29
CA SER A 47 17.26 -9.66 0.04
C SER A 47 16.44 -8.57 0.74
N GLN A 48 16.60 -8.50 2.06
CA GLN A 48 15.93 -7.44 2.84
C GLN A 48 16.41 -6.05 2.43
N GLU A 49 17.64 -5.94 1.94
CA GLU A 49 18.18 -4.67 1.47
C GLU A 49 17.38 -4.12 0.28
N GLU A 50 16.88 -4.99 -0.59
CA GLU A 50 16.03 -4.56 -1.70
C GLU A 50 14.72 -3.96 -1.19
N THR A 51 14.13 -4.59 -0.19
CA THR A 51 12.92 -4.06 0.45
C THR A 51 13.20 -2.72 1.13
N ARG A 52 14.35 -2.62 1.80
CA ARG A 52 14.75 -1.36 2.47
C ARG A 52 14.86 -0.21 1.47
N LYS A 53 15.51 -0.44 0.34
CA LYS A 53 15.68 0.59 -0.70
C LYS A 53 14.32 1.05 -1.23
N HIS A 54 13.41 0.11 -1.43
CA HIS A 54 12.06 0.43 -1.90
C HIS A 54 11.32 1.29 -0.90
N VAL A 55 11.38 0.93 0.38
CA VAL A 55 10.71 1.70 1.45
C VAL A 55 11.34 3.09 1.58
N GLN A 56 12.67 3.18 1.58
CA GLN A 56 13.36 4.46 1.70
C GLN A 56 12.99 5.40 0.56
N GLY A 57 12.93 4.88 -0.66
CA GLY A 57 12.53 5.67 -1.82
C GLY A 57 11.10 6.19 -1.68
N ASN A 58 10.21 5.36 -1.19
CA ASN A 58 8.80 5.75 -1.00
C ASN A 58 8.64 6.75 0.14
N ILE A 59 9.41 6.63 1.21
CA ILE A 59 9.39 7.62 2.29
C ILE A 59 9.74 9.01 1.75
N LEU A 60 10.79 9.07 0.93
CA LEU A 60 11.23 10.33 0.34
C LEU A 60 10.15 10.93 -0.57
N LEU A 61 9.55 10.12 -1.41
CA LEU A 61 8.47 10.57 -2.30
C LEU A 61 7.24 11.00 -1.49
N HIS A 62 6.94 10.30 -0.41
CA HIS A 62 5.82 10.63 0.47
C HIS A 62 6.03 12.02 1.10
N GLN A 63 7.25 12.31 1.56
CA GLN A 63 7.58 13.60 2.14
C GLN A 63 7.43 14.73 1.13
N ARG A 64 7.74 14.46 -0.13
CA ARG A 64 7.68 15.44 -1.22
C ARG A 64 6.30 15.54 -1.87
N GLY A 65 5.37 14.66 -1.52
CA GLY A 65 4.03 14.69 -2.07
C GLY A 65 3.87 14.10 -3.45
N TYR A 66 4.87 13.38 -3.96
CA TYR A 66 4.81 12.75 -5.29
C TYR A 66 4.19 11.37 -5.28
N ALA A 67 4.21 10.71 -4.14
CA ALA A 67 3.63 9.40 -3.94
C ALA A 67 3.31 9.23 -2.47
N LYS A 68 2.53 8.21 -2.11
CA LYS A 68 2.24 7.88 -0.71
C LYS A 68 2.24 6.37 -0.59
N MET A 69 2.90 5.85 0.43
CA MET A 69 2.91 4.42 0.69
C MET A 69 2.39 4.16 2.09
N TYR A 70 1.32 3.38 2.18
CA TYR A 70 0.74 2.96 3.45
C TYR A 70 0.78 1.45 3.56
N LEU A 71 0.94 0.99 4.78
CA LEU A 71 0.88 -0.43 5.11
C LEU A 71 -0.44 -0.69 5.81
N ILE A 72 -1.11 -1.76 5.41
CA ILE A 72 -2.39 -2.15 6.00
C ILE A 72 -2.10 -3.02 7.21
N PHE A 73 -2.61 -2.61 8.36
CA PHE A 73 -2.49 -3.39 9.59
C PHE A 73 -3.87 -3.89 10.02
N CYS A 74 -3.97 -5.19 10.23
CA CYS A 74 -5.17 -5.85 10.70
C CYS A 74 -4.86 -6.47 12.06
N GLN A 75 -5.55 -6.02 13.12
CA GLN A 75 -5.30 -6.48 14.47
C GLN A 75 -3.82 -6.37 14.85
N ASN A 76 -3.22 -5.23 14.48
CA ASN A 76 -1.83 -4.90 14.77
C ASN A 76 -0.80 -5.77 14.01
N GLU A 77 -1.24 -6.51 12.98
CA GLU A 77 -0.35 -7.28 12.13
C GLU A 77 -0.40 -6.75 10.71
N MET A 78 0.77 -6.69 10.06
CA MET A 78 0.87 -6.19 8.69
C MET A 78 0.18 -7.16 7.73
N ALA A 79 -0.75 -6.63 6.93
CA ALA A 79 -1.59 -7.43 6.03
C ALA A 79 -1.30 -7.17 4.55
N GLY A 80 -0.78 -6.01 4.20
CA GLY A 80 -0.54 -5.67 2.81
C GLY A 80 -0.09 -4.23 2.63
N VAL A 81 -0.13 -3.79 1.37
CA VAL A 81 0.31 -2.44 0.97
C VAL A 81 -0.79 -1.76 0.19
N LEU A 82 -0.98 -0.47 0.47
CA LEU A 82 -1.92 0.37 -0.26
C LEU A 82 -1.21 1.70 -0.49
N SER A 83 -1.03 2.07 -1.75
CA SER A 83 -0.21 3.23 -2.06
C SER A 83 -0.82 4.08 -3.18
N PHE A 84 -0.48 5.36 -3.16
CA PHE A 84 -0.56 6.20 -4.33
C PHE A 84 0.79 6.09 -5.02
N ASN A 85 0.84 5.37 -6.12
CA ASN A 85 2.10 5.15 -6.86
C ASN A 85 2.59 6.42 -7.53
N ALA A 86 1.67 7.31 -7.86
CA ALA A 86 1.98 8.62 -8.43
C ALA A 86 0.85 9.58 -8.10
N ILE A 87 1.20 10.83 -7.85
CA ILE A 87 0.24 11.90 -7.62
C ILE A 87 0.50 12.98 -8.65
N GLU A 88 -0.54 13.34 -9.39
CA GLU A 88 -0.48 14.37 -10.41
C GLU A 88 -1.09 15.66 -9.83
N PRO A 89 -0.26 16.64 -9.45
CA PRO A 89 -0.76 17.79 -8.69
C PRO A 89 -1.66 18.72 -9.49
N VAL A 90 -1.43 18.86 -10.79
CA VAL A 90 -2.22 19.77 -11.62
C VAL A 90 -3.67 19.31 -11.72
N ASN A 91 -3.87 18.02 -12.01
CA ASN A 91 -5.20 17.43 -12.14
C ASN A 91 -5.74 16.90 -10.81
N LYS A 92 -4.94 16.96 -9.75
CA LYS A 92 -5.29 16.43 -8.43
C LYS A 92 -5.72 14.97 -8.52
N ALA A 93 -4.96 14.19 -9.29
CA ALA A 93 -5.22 12.77 -9.52
C ALA A 93 -4.17 11.92 -8.82
N ALA A 94 -4.61 10.81 -8.24
CA ALA A 94 -3.73 9.83 -7.63
C ALA A 94 -3.97 8.46 -8.24
N TYR A 95 -2.89 7.76 -8.51
CA TYR A 95 -2.92 6.42 -9.12
C TYR A 95 -2.64 5.41 -8.02
N ILE A 96 -3.62 4.56 -7.74
CA ILE A 96 -3.58 3.65 -6.60
C ILE A 96 -3.10 2.26 -7.03
N GLY A 97 -2.13 1.73 -6.27
CA GLY A 97 -1.71 0.34 -6.38
C GLY A 97 -1.85 -0.33 -5.03
N TYR A 98 -2.08 -1.64 -5.02
CA TYR A 98 -2.26 -2.36 -3.76
C TYR A 98 -2.01 -3.85 -3.92
N TRP A 99 -1.71 -4.50 -2.79
CA TRP A 99 -1.76 -5.95 -2.68
C TRP A 99 -2.01 -6.32 -1.21
N LEU A 100 -2.55 -7.50 -1.02
CA LEU A 100 -2.93 -8.01 0.29
C LEU A 100 -2.42 -9.43 0.43
N ASP A 101 -2.07 -9.84 1.65
CA ASP A 101 -1.69 -11.22 1.96
C ASP A 101 -2.75 -12.17 1.38
N GLU A 102 -2.29 -13.21 0.70
CA GLU A 102 -3.18 -14.17 0.04
C GLU A 102 -4.21 -14.76 1.01
N SER A 103 -3.80 -15.03 2.25
CA SER A 103 -4.68 -15.63 3.26
C SER A 103 -5.79 -14.70 3.73
N LEU A 104 -5.71 -13.41 3.41
CA LEU A 104 -6.67 -12.41 3.87
C LEU A 104 -7.61 -11.91 2.78
N GLN A 105 -7.56 -12.51 1.60
CA GLN A 105 -8.43 -12.14 0.49
C GLN A 105 -9.89 -12.45 0.81
N GLY A 106 -10.80 -11.68 0.22
CA GLY A 106 -12.23 -11.95 0.31
C GLY A 106 -12.89 -11.57 1.63
N GLN A 107 -12.21 -10.83 2.51
CA GLN A 107 -12.74 -10.42 3.81
C GLN A 107 -13.12 -8.94 3.87
N GLY A 108 -13.08 -8.25 2.74
CA GLY A 108 -13.43 -6.83 2.69
C GLY A 108 -12.35 -5.90 3.21
N ILE A 109 -11.16 -6.41 3.53
CA ILE A 109 -10.07 -5.60 4.08
C ILE A 109 -9.63 -4.54 3.09
N MET A 110 -9.41 -4.93 1.83
CA MET A 110 -8.95 -3.98 0.81
C MET A 110 -10.01 -2.93 0.49
N SER A 111 -11.26 -3.35 0.38
CA SER A 111 -12.37 -2.41 0.10
C SER A 111 -12.49 -1.35 1.18
N GLN A 112 -12.44 -1.75 2.45
CA GLN A 112 -12.52 -0.82 3.56
C GLN A 112 -11.31 0.10 3.60
N SER A 113 -10.12 -0.44 3.34
CA SER A 113 -8.88 0.32 3.35
C SER A 113 -8.86 1.36 2.22
N LEU A 114 -9.28 0.97 1.02
CA LEU A 114 -9.38 1.87 -0.12
C LEU A 114 -10.33 3.02 0.17
N GLN A 115 -11.51 2.70 0.71
CA GLN A 115 -12.49 3.72 1.03
C GLN A 115 -11.96 4.72 2.05
N ALA A 116 -11.30 4.22 3.09
CA ALA A 116 -10.73 5.10 4.13
C ALA A 116 -9.64 6.00 3.56
N LEU A 117 -8.76 5.46 2.71
CA LEU A 117 -7.69 6.24 2.09
C LEU A 117 -8.26 7.34 1.20
N MET A 118 -9.18 6.97 0.31
CA MET A 118 -9.79 7.94 -0.61
C MET A 118 -10.55 9.03 0.14
N THR A 119 -11.32 8.65 1.16
CA THR A 119 -12.07 9.61 1.97
C THR A 119 -11.13 10.59 2.68
N HIS A 120 -10.04 10.06 3.24
CA HIS A 120 -9.07 10.89 3.95
C HIS A 120 -8.50 11.99 3.06
N TYR A 121 -8.08 11.62 1.85
CA TYR A 121 -7.45 12.59 0.94
C TYR A 121 -8.47 13.47 0.21
N ALA A 122 -9.69 12.97 -0.03
CA ALA A 122 -10.75 13.78 -0.60
C ALA A 122 -11.16 14.91 0.35
N ARG A 123 -11.22 14.63 1.64
CA ARG A 123 -11.55 15.64 2.66
C ARG A 123 -10.49 16.72 2.78
N ARG A 124 -9.23 16.38 2.52
CA ARG A 124 -8.15 17.36 2.54
C ARG A 124 -8.15 18.27 1.31
N GLY A 125 -8.82 17.82 0.23
CA GLY A 125 -8.89 18.60 -1.00
C GLY A 125 -7.65 18.50 -1.88
N ASP A 126 -6.65 17.70 -1.50
CA ASP A 126 -5.42 17.55 -2.26
C ASP A 126 -5.61 16.67 -3.49
N ILE A 127 -6.54 15.71 -3.43
CA ILE A 127 -6.78 14.76 -4.48
C ILE A 127 -8.27 14.71 -4.78
N ARG A 128 -8.62 14.83 -6.06
CA ARG A 128 -10.01 14.81 -6.52
C ARG A 128 -10.34 13.59 -7.35
N ARG A 129 -9.32 12.98 -7.98
CA ARG A 129 -9.51 11.82 -8.85
C ARG A 129 -8.64 10.68 -8.35
N PHE A 130 -9.23 9.51 -8.23
CA PHE A 130 -8.54 8.31 -7.82
C PHE A 130 -8.62 7.30 -8.96
N VAL A 131 -7.47 6.87 -9.48
CA VAL A 131 -7.39 5.89 -10.55
C VAL A 131 -6.88 4.59 -9.95
N ILE A 132 -7.70 3.56 -9.94
CA ILE A 132 -7.34 2.26 -9.40
C ILE A 132 -6.95 1.36 -10.55
N LYS A 133 -5.70 0.87 -10.54
CA LYS A 133 -5.23 -0.08 -11.54
C LYS A 133 -5.34 -1.47 -10.94
N CYS A 134 -6.22 -2.26 -11.52
CA CYS A 134 -6.43 -3.63 -11.08
C CYS A 134 -6.23 -4.56 -12.28
N ARG A 135 -5.38 -5.55 -12.11
CA ARG A 135 -5.23 -6.58 -13.14
C ARG A 135 -6.43 -7.52 -13.08
N VAL A 136 -6.74 -8.11 -14.22
CA VAL A 136 -7.89 -9.02 -14.32
C VAL A 136 -7.78 -10.17 -13.32
N ASP A 137 -6.58 -10.68 -13.12
CA ASP A 137 -6.31 -11.79 -12.20
C ASP A 137 -6.28 -11.38 -10.72
N ASN A 138 -6.43 -10.08 -10.42
CA ASN A 138 -6.47 -9.54 -9.07
C ASN A 138 -7.85 -9.04 -8.65
N GLN A 139 -8.88 -9.44 -9.35
CA GLN A 139 -10.22 -8.91 -9.10
C GLN A 139 -10.78 -9.28 -7.72
N ALA A 140 -10.26 -10.34 -7.11
CA ALA A 140 -10.71 -10.76 -5.78
C ALA A 140 -10.20 -9.82 -4.68
N SER A 141 -9.25 -8.96 -4.98
CA SER A 141 -8.75 -7.99 -4.01
C SER A 141 -9.81 -6.94 -3.73
#